data_7fb551e85051060864043397fa7a6c0c
#
_entry.id   7fb551e85051060864043397fa7a6c0c
#
_cell.length_a   1.000
_cell.length_b   1.000
_cell.length_c   1.000
_cell.angle_alpha   90.00
_cell.angle_beta   90.00
_cell.angle_gamma   90.00
#
_symmetry.space_group_name_H-M   'P 1'
#
loop_
_entity.id
_entity.type
_entity.pdbx_description
1 polymer ?
#
loop_
_entity_poly.entity_id
_entity_poly.type
_entity_poly.pdbx_seq_one_letter_code
_entity_poly.pdbx_strand_id
1 'polypeptide(L)'
;MLKADWVNNMKEIRCEGCGAITPSHDAVNFSSEEGGSQLLCSRCFNAEVAKLSGLESFDNIWIQPIGITDCAGEIHQFHFTQRLLGNMVALDAVELREGSPDGYRFQMIGDPEGDSFALLGRLVTKIRRALSVRHITDDDRHGLHIADQTVRGRIEGDYSGAERAPVVVVDGREISWDDFGQMLMTFEGWQFKLEIRDISEEL
;
A
#
# COMPACT_ATOMS: atom_id res chain seq x y z
N MET A 1 -18.29 15.36 -20.58
CA MET A 1 -16.89 15.36 -21.05
C MET A 1 -16.08 16.00 -19.92
N LEU A 2 -15.83 15.23 -18.85
CA LEU A 2 -15.04 15.66 -17.68
C LEU A 2 -13.59 15.21 -17.93
N LYS A 3 -12.74 16.17 -18.28
CA LYS A 3 -11.29 15.94 -18.29
C LYS A 3 -10.84 15.82 -16.83
N ALA A 4 -10.20 14.72 -16.54
CA ALA A 4 -9.59 14.49 -15.26
C ALA A 4 -8.37 15.39 -15.09
N ASP A 5 -8.49 16.43 -14.28
CA ASP A 5 -7.40 17.34 -13.89
C ASP A 5 -6.60 16.80 -12.69
N TRP A 6 -6.39 15.49 -12.63
CA TRP A 6 -5.66 14.84 -11.52
C TRP A 6 -4.13 14.83 -11.66
N VAL A 7 -3.64 15.26 -12.81
CA VAL A 7 -2.23 15.03 -13.20
C VAL A 7 -1.25 15.98 -12.51
N ASN A 8 -1.73 16.99 -11.76
CA ASN A 8 -0.90 18.14 -11.45
C ASN A 8 -0.22 18.14 -10.06
N ASN A 9 -0.32 17.08 -9.24
CA ASN A 9 0.35 17.05 -7.93
C ASN A 9 1.20 15.80 -7.66
N MET A 10 1.35 14.90 -8.62
CA MET A 10 2.25 13.76 -8.48
C MET A 10 3.70 14.21 -8.63
N LYS A 11 4.51 13.95 -7.61
CA LYS A 11 5.96 14.12 -7.71
C LYS A 11 6.48 13.09 -8.73
N GLU A 12 6.80 13.57 -9.93
CA GLU A 12 7.34 12.76 -11.00
C GLU A 12 8.86 12.63 -10.88
N ILE A 13 9.36 11.49 -11.29
CA ILE A 13 10.80 11.24 -11.40
C ILE A 13 11.13 10.76 -12.80
N ARG A 14 12.38 10.89 -13.19
CA ARG A 14 12.90 10.32 -14.44
C ARG A 14 13.61 9.00 -14.14
N CYS A 15 13.14 7.92 -14.75
CA CYS A 15 13.78 6.61 -14.64
C CYS A 15 15.19 6.65 -15.29
N GLU A 16 16.23 6.27 -14.54
CA GLU A 16 17.60 6.24 -15.04
C GLU A 16 17.86 5.09 -16.01
N GLY A 17 17.01 4.05 -16.01
CA GLY A 17 17.13 2.92 -16.95
C GLY A 17 16.57 3.22 -18.33
N CYS A 18 15.32 3.71 -18.44
CA CYS A 18 14.67 3.93 -19.73
C CYS A 18 14.40 5.40 -20.08
N GLY A 19 14.67 6.34 -19.16
CA GLY A 19 14.44 7.77 -19.34
C GLY A 19 12.97 8.21 -19.27
N ALA A 20 12.03 7.29 -19.03
CA ALA A 20 10.61 7.62 -18.91
C ALA A 20 10.31 8.43 -17.65
N ILE A 21 9.35 9.34 -17.76
CA ILE A 21 8.78 10.04 -16.61
C ILE A 21 7.79 9.08 -15.94
N THR A 22 7.93 8.86 -14.65
CA THR A 22 7.11 7.95 -13.86
C THR A 22 6.72 8.57 -12.51
N PRO A 23 5.55 8.25 -11.94
CA PRO A 23 5.20 8.70 -10.60
C PRO A 23 6.22 8.23 -9.57
N SER A 24 6.52 9.07 -8.57
CA SER A 24 7.54 8.73 -7.55
C SER A 24 7.21 7.47 -6.75
N HIS A 25 5.94 7.12 -6.61
CA HIS A 25 5.49 5.91 -5.93
C HIS A 25 5.70 4.62 -6.74
N ASP A 26 5.92 4.73 -8.06
CA ASP A 26 6.30 3.61 -8.93
C ASP A 26 7.82 3.49 -9.08
N ALA A 27 8.58 4.37 -8.44
CA ALA A 27 10.03 4.38 -8.50
C ALA A 27 10.65 3.50 -7.42
N VAL A 28 11.71 2.78 -7.79
CA VAL A 28 12.48 1.92 -6.90
C VAL A 28 13.94 2.37 -6.91
N ASN A 29 14.50 2.56 -5.73
CA ASN A 29 15.94 2.79 -5.59
C ASN A 29 16.66 1.44 -5.61
N PHE A 30 17.33 1.15 -6.72
CA PHE A 30 18.04 -0.10 -6.95
C PHE A 30 19.54 0.10 -6.76
N SER A 31 20.14 -0.69 -5.86
CA SER A 31 21.58 -0.69 -5.63
C SER A 31 22.17 -2.03 -6.04
N SER A 32 23.13 -2.03 -6.97
CA SER A 32 23.89 -3.22 -7.34
C SER A 32 25.22 -3.27 -6.60
N GLU A 33 25.78 -4.46 -6.42
CA GLU A 33 27.09 -4.65 -5.77
C GLU A 33 28.24 -3.97 -6.52
N GLU A 34 28.12 -3.78 -7.84
CA GLU A 34 29.18 -3.26 -8.71
C GLU A 34 29.12 -1.75 -8.94
N GLY A 35 28.09 -1.04 -8.53
CA GLY A 35 28.07 0.38 -8.78
C GLY A 35 26.78 1.10 -8.44
N GLY A 36 26.81 1.91 -7.47
CA GLY A 36 25.89 3.02 -7.25
C GLY A 36 24.41 2.65 -7.06
N SER A 37 23.66 3.63 -6.61
CA SER A 37 22.21 3.56 -6.49
C SER A 37 21.58 4.18 -7.73
N GLN A 38 20.62 3.50 -8.35
CA GLN A 38 19.87 3.97 -9.52
C GLN A 38 18.39 4.07 -9.20
N LEU A 39 17.74 5.13 -9.66
CA LEU A 39 16.30 5.31 -9.53
C LEU A 39 15.59 4.76 -10.77
N LEU A 40 14.97 3.61 -10.63
CA LEU A 40 14.32 2.88 -11.72
C LEU A 40 12.80 2.90 -11.58
N CYS A 41 12.06 2.93 -12.70
CA CYS A 41 10.65 2.56 -12.69
C CYS A 41 10.51 1.06 -12.43
N SER A 42 9.35 0.60 -11.97
CA SER A 42 9.10 -0.81 -11.65
C SER A 42 9.43 -1.77 -12.81
N ARG A 43 9.18 -1.38 -14.06
CA ARG A 43 9.56 -2.18 -15.25
C ARG A 43 11.08 -2.39 -15.38
N CYS A 44 11.86 -1.30 -15.25
CA CYS A 44 13.31 -1.39 -15.34
C CYS A 44 13.89 -2.14 -14.15
N PHE A 45 13.35 -1.91 -12.95
CA PHE A 45 13.70 -2.67 -11.75
C PHE A 45 13.45 -4.16 -11.95
N ASN A 46 12.25 -4.55 -12.40
CA ASN A 46 11.92 -5.95 -12.66
C ASN A 46 12.83 -6.59 -13.72
N ALA A 47 13.20 -5.84 -14.77
CA ALA A 47 14.13 -6.33 -15.79
C ALA A 47 15.53 -6.60 -15.21
N GLU A 48 16.04 -5.74 -14.34
CA GLU A 48 17.34 -5.97 -13.68
C GLU A 48 17.27 -7.16 -12.71
N VAL A 49 16.20 -7.25 -11.89
CA VAL A 49 16.03 -8.38 -10.98
C VAL A 49 15.86 -9.70 -11.75
N ALA A 50 15.13 -9.72 -12.86
CA ALA A 50 14.99 -10.92 -13.71
C ALA A 50 16.34 -11.43 -14.21
N LYS A 51 17.20 -10.52 -14.70
CA LYS A 51 18.57 -10.88 -15.12
C LYS A 51 19.37 -11.49 -13.97
N LEU A 52 19.33 -10.88 -12.78
CA LEU A 52 20.06 -11.37 -11.61
C LEU A 52 19.54 -12.71 -11.10
N SER A 53 18.24 -12.97 -11.27
CA SER A 53 17.58 -14.21 -10.85
C SER A 53 17.63 -15.32 -11.91
N GLY A 54 18.22 -15.04 -13.09
CA GLY A 54 18.32 -16.02 -14.18
C GLY A 54 16.99 -16.34 -14.87
N LEU A 55 15.98 -15.47 -14.75
CA LEU A 55 14.71 -15.58 -15.45
C LEU A 55 14.90 -15.12 -16.92
N GLU A 56 14.51 -15.94 -17.88
CA GLU A 56 14.64 -15.61 -19.32
C GLU A 56 13.77 -14.41 -19.72
N SER A 57 12.59 -14.28 -19.10
CA SER A 57 11.68 -13.16 -19.29
C SER A 57 10.81 -12.95 -18.05
N PHE A 58 10.35 -11.72 -17.83
CA PHE A 58 9.36 -11.38 -16.84
C PHE A 58 8.32 -10.42 -17.45
N ASP A 59 7.08 -10.88 -17.51
CA ASP A 59 5.99 -10.09 -18.06
C ASP A 59 5.43 -9.11 -17.03
N ASN A 60 5.69 -7.82 -17.25
CA ASN A 60 5.11 -6.77 -16.45
C ASN A 60 3.66 -6.53 -16.85
N ILE A 61 2.72 -6.73 -15.94
CA ILE A 61 1.33 -6.35 -16.17
C ILE A 61 1.16 -4.85 -15.92
N TRP A 62 0.35 -4.22 -16.77
CA TRP A 62 -0.07 -2.84 -16.60
C TRP A 62 -1.54 -2.83 -16.17
N ILE A 63 -1.81 -2.27 -15.01
CA ILE A 63 -3.14 -2.20 -14.42
C ILE A 63 -3.50 -0.72 -14.26
N GLN A 64 -4.60 -0.30 -14.88
CA GLN A 64 -5.17 1.03 -14.62
C GLN A 64 -5.64 1.10 -13.16
N PRO A 65 -5.59 2.28 -12.52
CA PRO A 65 -6.16 2.44 -11.19
C PRO A 65 -7.62 1.94 -11.13
N ILE A 66 -7.94 1.17 -10.09
CA ILE A 66 -9.26 0.57 -9.90
C ILE A 66 -9.96 1.26 -8.73
N GLY A 67 -11.18 1.75 -8.97
CA GLY A 67 -12.06 2.24 -7.91
C GLY A 67 -12.78 1.09 -7.22
N ILE A 68 -12.67 1.00 -5.90
CA ILE A 68 -13.35 -0.01 -5.07
C ILE A 68 -14.17 0.72 -4.00
N THR A 69 -15.45 0.39 -3.92
CA THR A 69 -16.38 1.03 -2.97
C THR A 69 -16.32 0.33 -1.61
N ASP A 70 -16.27 1.10 -0.54
CA ASP A 70 -16.33 0.62 0.84
C ASP A 70 -17.77 0.35 1.32
N CYS A 71 -17.93 -0.09 2.59
CA CYS A 71 -19.22 -0.35 3.21
C CYS A 71 -20.07 0.91 3.45
N ALA A 72 -19.50 2.11 3.36
CA ALA A 72 -20.23 3.38 3.48
C ALA A 72 -20.58 4.00 2.11
N GLY A 73 -20.17 3.37 1.00
CA GLY A 73 -20.40 3.86 -0.36
C GLY A 73 -19.32 4.82 -0.86
N GLU A 74 -18.22 4.99 -0.15
CA GLU A 74 -17.07 5.79 -0.59
C GLU A 74 -16.20 5.01 -1.58
N ILE A 75 -15.72 5.68 -2.63
CA ILE A 75 -14.88 5.06 -3.67
C ILE A 75 -13.41 5.34 -3.37
N HIS A 76 -12.63 4.29 -3.14
CA HIS A 76 -11.20 4.33 -2.95
C HIS A 76 -10.49 3.96 -4.26
N GLN A 77 -9.58 4.81 -4.73
CA GLN A 77 -8.81 4.58 -5.95
C GLN A 77 -7.50 3.87 -5.61
N PHE A 78 -7.29 2.68 -6.18
CA PHE A 78 -6.07 1.90 -5.95
C PHE A 78 -5.17 1.88 -7.19
N HIS A 79 -3.92 2.22 -7.01
CA HIS A 79 -2.84 1.99 -7.98
C HIS A 79 -2.15 0.66 -7.68
N PHE A 80 -1.86 -0.10 -8.73
CA PHE A 80 -1.25 -1.42 -8.63
C PHE A 80 0.16 -1.41 -9.22
N THR A 81 1.12 -1.95 -8.48
CA THR A 81 2.52 -2.07 -8.92
C THR A 81 2.99 -3.50 -8.72
N GLN A 82 3.57 -4.09 -9.76
CA GLN A 82 4.18 -5.41 -9.71
C GLN A 82 5.69 -5.29 -9.55
N ARG A 83 6.25 -5.98 -8.55
CA ARG A 83 7.70 -6.01 -8.27
C ARG A 83 8.21 -7.43 -8.18
N LEU A 84 9.28 -7.70 -8.93
CA LEU A 84 9.98 -8.97 -8.84
C LEU A 84 10.96 -8.94 -7.66
N LEU A 85 10.89 -9.92 -6.78
CA LEU A 85 11.70 -10.07 -5.58
C LEU A 85 12.46 -11.40 -5.62
N GLY A 86 13.45 -11.50 -6.53
CA GLY A 86 14.17 -12.74 -6.77
C GLY A 86 13.26 -13.82 -7.39
N ASN A 87 12.93 -14.84 -6.61
CA ASN A 87 12.07 -15.96 -7.02
C ASN A 87 10.59 -15.76 -6.64
N MET A 88 10.19 -14.57 -6.27
CA MET A 88 8.81 -14.22 -5.93
C MET A 88 8.40 -12.95 -6.65
N VAL A 89 7.10 -12.78 -6.86
CA VAL A 89 6.52 -11.51 -7.32
C VAL A 89 5.62 -10.93 -6.23
N ALA A 90 5.84 -9.66 -5.91
CA ALA A 90 4.93 -8.87 -5.08
C ALA A 90 4.01 -8.06 -5.98
N LEU A 91 2.71 -8.13 -5.73
CA LEU A 91 1.72 -7.24 -6.29
C LEU A 91 1.23 -6.32 -5.17
N ASP A 92 1.57 -5.05 -5.27
CA ASP A 92 1.21 -4.01 -4.32
C ASP A 92 -0.03 -3.26 -4.81
N ALA A 93 -0.88 -2.86 -3.89
CA ALA A 93 -1.97 -1.91 -4.13
C ALA A 93 -1.87 -0.79 -3.10
N VAL A 94 -1.79 0.45 -3.58
CA VAL A 94 -1.79 1.65 -2.74
C VAL A 94 -2.98 2.52 -3.08
N GLU A 95 -3.66 3.02 -2.07
CA GLU A 95 -4.71 4.00 -2.27
C GLU A 95 -4.10 5.32 -2.75
N LEU A 96 -4.75 5.96 -3.73
CA LEU A 96 -4.40 7.29 -4.19
C LEU A 96 -5.44 8.29 -3.71
N ARG A 97 -5.01 9.25 -2.90
CA ARG A 97 -5.80 10.43 -2.51
C ARG A 97 -5.19 11.65 -3.18
N GLU A 98 -5.99 12.37 -3.93
CA GLU A 98 -5.52 13.54 -4.70
C GLU A 98 -4.27 13.23 -5.57
N GLY A 99 -4.19 12.00 -6.10
CA GLY A 99 -3.07 11.55 -6.93
C GLY A 99 -1.80 11.13 -6.17
N SER A 100 -1.78 11.20 -4.85
CA SER A 100 -0.65 10.78 -4.01
C SER A 100 -0.98 9.50 -3.24
N PRO A 101 0.01 8.60 -3.03
CA PRO A 101 -0.16 7.44 -2.19
C PRO A 101 -0.46 7.84 -0.75
N ASP A 102 -1.66 7.51 -0.28
CA ASP A 102 -2.11 7.78 1.06
C ASP A 102 -3.16 6.71 1.45
N GLY A 103 -3.38 6.50 2.76
CA GLY A 103 -4.41 5.61 3.24
C GLY A 103 -4.06 4.12 3.17
N TYR A 104 -4.91 3.35 2.53
CA TYR A 104 -4.79 1.89 2.48
C TYR A 104 -3.61 1.42 1.63
N ARG A 105 -2.94 0.37 2.12
CA ARG A 105 -1.91 -0.37 1.36
C ARG A 105 -2.11 -1.86 1.56
N PHE A 106 -1.98 -2.61 0.47
CA PHE A 106 -2.12 -4.05 0.45
C PHE A 106 -1.02 -4.66 -0.41
N GLN A 107 -0.65 -5.90 -0.10
CA GLN A 107 0.30 -6.67 -0.87
C GLN A 107 -0.15 -8.12 -0.96
N MET A 108 0.18 -8.76 -2.08
CA MET A 108 0.10 -10.20 -2.26
C MET A 108 1.41 -10.69 -2.86
N ILE A 109 1.88 -11.83 -2.39
CA ILE A 109 3.03 -12.52 -2.95
C ILE A 109 2.56 -13.67 -3.83
N GLY A 110 3.23 -13.85 -4.95
CA GLY A 110 2.97 -14.90 -5.93
C GLY A 110 4.24 -15.48 -6.54
N ASP A 111 4.03 -16.45 -7.43
CA ASP A 111 5.07 -17.04 -8.25
C ASP A 111 5.31 -16.14 -9.48
N PRO A 112 6.57 -15.81 -9.85
CA PRO A 112 6.89 -15.04 -11.06
C PRO A 112 6.38 -15.68 -12.36
N GLU A 113 6.32 -17.01 -12.42
CA GLU A 113 5.80 -17.77 -13.55
C GLU A 113 4.29 -18.05 -13.46
N GLY A 114 3.67 -17.62 -12.36
CA GLY A 114 2.25 -17.80 -12.08
C GLY A 114 1.34 -16.85 -12.86
N ASP A 115 0.03 -17.07 -12.75
CA ASP A 115 -0.98 -16.20 -13.36
C ASP A 115 -1.10 -14.88 -12.59
N SER A 116 -0.55 -13.81 -13.16
CA SER A 116 -0.58 -12.45 -12.59
C SER A 116 -2.00 -11.89 -12.45
N PHE A 117 -2.96 -12.31 -13.32
CA PHE A 117 -4.35 -11.88 -13.19
C PHE A 117 -5.09 -12.62 -12.07
N ALA A 118 -4.75 -13.89 -11.84
CA ALA A 118 -5.25 -14.61 -10.67
C ALA A 118 -4.71 -13.98 -9.36
N LEU A 119 -3.44 -13.57 -9.34
CA LEU A 119 -2.86 -12.83 -8.21
C LEU A 119 -3.57 -11.50 -7.97
N LEU A 120 -3.85 -10.75 -9.04
CA LEU A 120 -4.64 -9.51 -8.98
C LEU A 120 -6.05 -9.76 -8.41
N GLY A 121 -6.73 -10.81 -8.87
CA GLY A 121 -8.06 -11.18 -8.38
C GLY A 121 -8.07 -11.46 -6.87
N ARG A 122 -7.03 -12.15 -6.36
CA ARG A 122 -6.84 -12.39 -4.92
C ARG A 122 -6.60 -11.07 -4.16
N LEU A 123 -5.74 -10.20 -4.67
CA LEU A 123 -5.47 -8.89 -4.05
C LEU A 123 -6.72 -8.02 -4.01
N VAL A 124 -7.49 -7.93 -5.10
CA VAL A 124 -8.77 -7.20 -5.13
C VAL A 124 -9.77 -7.79 -4.12
N THR A 125 -9.80 -9.11 -3.97
CA THR A 125 -10.66 -9.77 -2.96
C THR A 125 -10.24 -9.39 -1.54
N LYS A 126 -8.92 -9.36 -1.26
CA LYS A 126 -8.36 -8.89 0.02
C LYS A 126 -8.76 -7.44 0.32
N ILE A 127 -8.63 -6.55 -0.67
CA ILE A 127 -9.03 -5.13 -0.55
C ILE A 127 -10.54 -5.03 -0.25
N ARG A 128 -11.39 -5.70 -1.01
CA ARG A 128 -12.85 -5.67 -0.79
C ARG A 128 -13.24 -6.16 0.61
N ARG A 129 -12.57 -7.20 1.12
CA ARG A 129 -12.79 -7.70 2.48
C ARG A 129 -12.40 -6.63 3.52
N ALA A 130 -11.26 -5.96 3.35
CA ALA A 130 -10.84 -4.90 4.25
C ALA A 130 -11.82 -3.71 4.24
N LEU A 131 -12.27 -3.29 3.06
CA LEU A 131 -13.22 -2.18 2.89
C LEU A 131 -14.67 -2.52 3.29
N SER A 132 -14.97 -3.79 3.57
CA SER A 132 -16.33 -4.22 3.98
C SER A 132 -16.66 -3.89 5.44
N VAL A 133 -15.67 -3.49 6.24
CA VAL A 133 -15.82 -3.19 7.67
C VAL A 133 -15.10 -1.89 7.98
N ARG A 134 -15.73 -1.01 8.76
CA ARG A 134 -15.08 0.15 9.39
C ARG A 134 -14.76 -0.17 10.83
N HIS A 135 -13.54 0.10 11.23
CA HIS A 135 -13.03 -0.14 12.58
C HIS A 135 -13.06 1.10 13.45
N ILE A 136 -13.07 2.28 12.83
CA ILE A 136 -13.13 3.56 13.53
C ILE A 136 -14.30 4.40 13.04
N THR A 137 -14.86 5.17 13.98
CA THR A 137 -15.92 6.15 13.72
C THR A 137 -15.53 7.48 14.36
N ASP A 138 -16.06 8.56 13.82
CA ASP A 138 -15.86 9.92 14.33
C ASP A 138 -17.24 10.55 14.53
N ASP A 139 -17.58 10.92 15.75
CA ASP A 139 -18.84 11.57 16.06
C ASP A 139 -18.63 12.82 16.95
N ASP A 140 -19.61 13.73 16.93
CA ASP A 140 -19.54 15.01 17.63
C ASP A 140 -19.46 14.87 19.17
N ARG A 141 -19.78 13.70 19.72
CA ARG A 141 -19.82 13.49 21.18
C ARG A 141 -18.53 12.88 21.72
N HIS A 142 -17.96 11.94 20.97
CA HIS A 142 -16.85 11.11 21.43
C HIS A 142 -15.57 11.36 20.61
N GLY A 143 -15.69 12.10 19.50
CA GLY A 143 -14.59 12.25 18.56
C GLY A 143 -14.24 10.91 17.89
N LEU A 144 -12.97 10.73 17.54
CA LEU A 144 -12.47 9.52 16.90
C LEU A 144 -12.41 8.37 17.92
N HIS A 145 -13.10 7.27 17.65
CA HIS A 145 -13.16 6.11 18.53
C HIS A 145 -13.29 4.80 17.77
N ILE A 146 -12.99 3.70 18.44
CA ILE A 146 -13.10 2.33 17.91
C ILE A 146 -14.59 1.96 17.81
N ALA A 147 -15.03 1.56 16.60
CA ALA A 147 -16.44 1.28 16.31
C ALA A 147 -16.96 0.00 16.98
N ASP A 148 -16.10 -1.00 17.14
CA ASP A 148 -16.41 -2.31 17.70
C ASP A 148 -15.23 -2.77 18.57
N GLN A 149 -15.16 -4.04 18.95
CA GLN A 149 -14.11 -4.64 19.78
C GLN A 149 -12.89 -5.12 18.99
N THR A 150 -12.88 -4.90 17.68
CA THR A 150 -11.80 -5.34 16.79
C THR A 150 -11.28 -4.16 15.98
N VAL A 151 -9.97 -3.98 15.98
CA VAL A 151 -9.29 -3.03 15.09
C VAL A 151 -8.31 -3.78 14.21
N ARG A 152 -8.33 -3.48 12.93
CA ARG A 152 -7.32 -3.91 11.97
C ARG A 152 -6.68 -2.70 11.34
N GLY A 153 -5.37 -2.74 11.22
CA GLY A 153 -4.63 -1.62 10.67
C GLY A 153 -3.21 -2.01 10.29
N ARG A 154 -2.45 -1.02 9.89
CA ARG A 154 -1.03 -1.13 9.58
C ARG A 154 -0.23 -0.27 10.52
N ILE A 155 0.95 -0.74 10.94
CA ILE A 155 1.90 0.03 11.74
C ILE A 155 2.89 0.69 10.78
N GLU A 156 3.06 1.99 10.90
CA GLU A 156 4.06 2.78 10.18
C GLU A 156 4.95 3.54 11.18
N GLY A 157 6.06 4.10 10.71
CA GLY A 157 6.91 4.98 11.50
C GLY A 157 6.62 6.43 11.16
N ASP A 158 6.45 7.25 12.19
CA ASP A 158 6.52 8.70 12.02
C ASP A 158 7.99 9.13 11.93
N TYR A 159 8.35 9.70 10.79
CA TYR A 159 9.70 10.23 10.52
C TYR A 159 9.73 11.76 10.53
N SER A 160 8.62 12.41 10.88
CA SER A 160 8.52 13.88 10.92
C SER A 160 9.16 14.49 12.15
N GLY A 161 9.31 13.71 13.25
CA GLY A 161 9.87 14.12 14.52
C GLY A 161 11.33 13.69 14.74
N ALA A 162 11.93 14.18 15.83
CA ALA A 162 13.26 13.77 16.27
C ALA A 162 13.31 12.34 16.83
N GLU A 163 12.20 11.85 17.33
CA GLU A 163 12.02 10.51 17.86
C GLU A 163 11.10 9.71 16.92
N ARG A 164 11.49 8.45 16.67
CA ARG A 164 10.66 7.53 15.89
C ARG A 164 9.48 7.09 16.76
N ALA A 165 8.30 7.59 16.45
CA ALA A 165 7.06 7.12 17.05
C ALA A 165 6.33 6.17 16.06
N PRO A 166 5.63 5.14 16.54
CA PRO A 166 4.73 4.37 15.68
C PRO A 166 3.47 5.21 15.35
N VAL A 167 3.00 5.06 14.12
CA VAL A 167 1.70 5.53 13.65
C VAL A 167 0.89 4.32 13.25
N VAL A 168 -0.39 4.31 13.53
CA VAL A 168 -1.33 3.25 13.12
C VAL A 168 -2.20 3.77 11.99
N VAL A 169 -2.26 3.03 10.90
CA VAL A 169 -3.20 3.34 9.81
C VAL A 169 -4.39 2.41 9.93
N VAL A 170 -5.54 2.96 10.31
CA VAL A 170 -6.82 2.23 10.46
C VAL A 170 -7.84 2.87 9.52
N ASP A 171 -8.55 2.05 8.75
CA ASP A 171 -9.51 2.49 7.73
C ASP A 171 -8.92 3.56 6.78
N GLY A 172 -7.64 3.40 6.42
CA GLY A 172 -6.90 4.33 5.57
C GLY A 172 -6.62 5.69 6.22
N ARG A 173 -6.79 5.86 7.52
CA ARG A 173 -6.52 7.09 8.29
C ARG A 173 -5.31 6.87 9.19
N GLU A 174 -4.35 7.78 9.12
CA GLU A 174 -3.21 7.81 10.04
C GLU A 174 -3.66 8.32 11.42
N ILE A 175 -3.29 7.58 12.47
CA ILE A 175 -3.60 7.87 13.86
C ILE A 175 -2.30 7.80 14.63
N SER A 176 -1.99 8.85 15.41
CA SER A 176 -0.82 8.81 16.28
C SER A 176 -0.94 7.70 17.33
N TRP A 177 0.20 7.21 17.83
CA TRP A 177 0.18 6.18 18.87
C TRP A 177 -0.53 6.66 20.15
N ASP A 178 -0.40 7.94 20.48
CA ASP A 178 -1.04 8.53 21.65
C ASP A 178 -2.57 8.61 21.48
N ASP A 179 -3.04 9.04 20.30
CA ASP A 179 -4.48 9.07 20.00
C ASP A 179 -5.07 7.66 19.98
N PHE A 180 -4.35 6.69 19.38
CA PHE A 180 -4.77 5.29 19.41
C PHE A 180 -4.84 4.75 20.83
N GLY A 181 -3.85 5.07 21.67
CA GLY A 181 -3.85 4.75 23.09
C GLY A 181 -5.06 5.35 23.84
N GLN A 182 -5.42 6.61 23.53
CA GLN A 182 -6.61 7.27 24.06
C GLN A 182 -7.90 6.54 23.67
N MET A 183 -8.03 6.10 22.43
CA MET A 183 -9.18 5.33 21.97
C MET A 183 -9.33 4.02 22.74
N LEU A 184 -8.22 3.36 23.09
CA LEU A 184 -8.22 2.12 23.88
C LEU A 184 -8.71 2.34 25.32
N MET A 185 -8.64 3.54 25.88
CA MET A 185 -9.13 3.84 27.23
C MET A 185 -10.65 3.63 27.38
N THR A 186 -11.39 3.63 26.29
CA THR A 186 -12.81 3.24 26.28
C THR A 186 -13.03 1.81 26.77
N PHE A 187 -12.01 0.96 26.67
CA PHE A 187 -12.01 -0.44 27.06
C PHE A 187 -11.23 -0.69 28.36
N GLU A 188 -11.06 0.30 29.23
CA GLU A 188 -10.37 0.13 30.51
C GLU A 188 -10.92 -1.06 31.29
N GLY A 189 -10.03 -1.96 31.75
CA GLY A 189 -10.40 -3.17 32.47
C GLY A 189 -10.74 -4.38 31.57
N TRP A 190 -10.73 -4.21 30.24
CA TRP A 190 -10.97 -5.32 29.32
C TRP A 190 -9.66 -6.05 29.00
N GLN A 191 -9.79 -7.29 28.52
CA GLN A 191 -8.68 -8.06 28.01
C GLN A 191 -8.52 -7.84 26.50
N PHE A 192 -7.27 -7.85 26.02
CA PHE A 192 -7.00 -7.72 24.59
C PHE A 192 -6.11 -8.85 24.07
N LYS A 193 -6.19 -9.11 22.76
CA LYS A 193 -5.25 -9.95 22.00
C LYS A 193 -4.64 -9.11 20.88
N LEU A 194 -3.31 -9.06 20.81
CA LEU A 194 -2.57 -8.46 19.71
C LEU A 194 -2.03 -9.57 18.79
N GLU A 195 -2.30 -9.45 17.49
CA GLU A 195 -1.77 -10.33 16.46
C GLU A 195 -1.14 -9.47 15.36
N ILE A 196 0.13 -9.73 15.04
CA ILE A 196 0.89 -8.98 14.04
C ILE A 196 1.29 -9.95 12.96
N ARG A 197 1.02 -9.59 11.69
CA ARG A 197 1.32 -10.40 10.51
C ARG A 197 1.99 -9.57 9.43
N ASP A 198 2.67 -10.24 8.52
CA ASP A 198 3.21 -9.61 7.33
C ASP A 198 2.10 -9.04 6.44
N ILE A 199 2.37 -7.93 5.76
CA ILE A 199 1.37 -7.25 4.90
C ILE A 199 0.89 -8.15 3.74
N SER A 200 1.68 -9.14 3.33
CA SER A 200 1.30 -10.09 2.28
C SER A 200 0.33 -11.18 2.78
N GLU A 201 0.25 -11.41 4.09
CA GLU A 201 -0.65 -12.39 4.68
C GLU A 201 -2.09 -11.86 4.76
N GLU A 202 -3.05 -12.76 4.92
CA GLU A 202 -4.45 -12.40 5.23
C GLU A 202 -4.62 -12.27 6.76
N LEU A 203 -5.34 -11.24 7.17
CA LEU A 203 -5.79 -11.01 8.56
C LEU A 203 -7.17 -11.61 8.77
#